data_bcd2efb514775192621cf15794a67597
#
_entry.id   bcd2efb514775192621cf15794a67597
#
_cell.length_a   1.000
_cell.length_b   1.000
_cell.length_c   1.000
_cell.angle_alpha   90.00
_cell.angle_beta   90.00
_cell.angle_gamma   90.00
#
_symmetry.space_group_name_H-M   'P 1'
#
loop_
_entity.id
_entity.type
_entity.pdbx_description
1 polymer ?
#
loop_
_entity_poly.entity_id
_entity_poly.type
_entity_poly.pdbx_seq_one_letter_code
_entity_poly.pdbx_strand_id
1 'polypeptide(L)'
;MYNEIVNSLDSISQFASSTGLERGRQLLHDMNNPEKSLKIIHVAGTNGKGSVCAYIAGILQHNGYKTGLFTSPHLDDITERIRINGIMISQEDFEEAYWYVEEHRTQELAYFDYLFGMAMYYYSKHDVDYVVMETGLGGKLDATNAVDNPVVSVITTISLEHTAILGYTIEKIANEKAGIIKPGIPVVCSGIVKEAADVIRKRAADFGCNCHVVDDNTFELIQNTYGYIDFLIHNEYYKNDCFRLSTNALYQMENASIALTVCANLCDRGMIKLDNKAVSMAMYDTHWAGRMELLRDNLYVDGAHNPQGIQSFVDSVNSLYENSRLDKATLLFSVVSDKNYDRMIKILCSCKHFRQIYVTITGGVRKLPADIIKETFEAHIKDTPVYVFESVEEAMKKWDNRLMFATGSLYLVGDVDRALEGKENNHD
;
A
#
# COMPACT_ATOMS: atom_id res chain seq x y z
N MET A 1 20.38 20.88 -6.18
CA MET A 1 20.77 19.56 -6.72
C MET A 1 19.63 18.55 -6.53
N TYR A 2 19.01 18.42 -5.33
CA TYR A 2 17.86 17.51 -5.11
C TYR A 2 16.73 17.67 -6.13
N ASN A 3 16.15 18.87 -6.29
CA ASN A 3 15.05 19.12 -7.24
C ASN A 3 15.43 18.82 -8.72
N GLU A 4 16.68 18.98 -9.09
CA GLU A 4 17.16 18.65 -10.44
C GLU A 4 17.19 17.13 -10.63
N ILE A 5 17.62 16.39 -9.61
CA ILE A 5 17.60 14.91 -9.60
C ILE A 5 16.15 14.39 -9.67
N VAL A 6 15.25 14.93 -8.85
CA VAL A 6 13.83 14.54 -8.87
C VAL A 6 13.23 14.80 -10.26
N ASN A 7 13.44 15.98 -10.84
CA ASN A 7 12.97 16.31 -12.20
C ASN A 7 13.58 15.39 -13.27
N SER A 8 14.86 15.02 -13.10
CA SER A 8 15.52 14.06 -14.00
C SER A 8 14.85 12.69 -13.91
N LEU A 9 14.64 12.18 -12.69
CA LEU A 9 13.96 10.90 -12.46
C LEU A 9 12.55 10.90 -13.05
N ASP A 10 11.76 11.96 -12.82
CA ASP A 10 10.38 12.08 -13.33
C ASP A 10 10.32 12.14 -14.87
N SER A 11 11.40 12.57 -15.53
CA SER A 11 11.53 12.55 -16.99
C SER A 11 11.80 11.15 -17.56
N ILE A 12 12.26 10.21 -16.73
CA ILE A 12 12.59 8.85 -17.15
C ILE A 12 11.29 8.07 -17.41
N SER A 13 11.23 7.33 -18.51
CA SER A 13 10.11 6.46 -18.82
C SER A 13 9.89 5.45 -17.70
N GLN A 14 8.63 5.27 -17.32
CA GLN A 14 8.23 4.21 -16.38
C GLN A 14 8.42 2.80 -16.97
N PHE A 15 8.53 2.69 -18.30
CA PHE A 15 8.70 1.43 -19.04
C PHE A 15 9.90 1.52 -19.95
N ALA A 16 10.81 0.55 -19.83
CA ALA A 16 11.95 0.38 -20.71
C ALA A 16 11.80 -0.87 -21.60
N SER A 17 12.69 -1.06 -22.57
CA SER A 17 12.63 -2.15 -23.55
C SER A 17 12.93 -3.55 -22.98
N SER A 18 13.63 -3.63 -21.83
CA SER A 18 13.94 -4.88 -21.11
C SER A 18 13.11 -5.01 -19.84
N THR A 19 13.10 -6.21 -19.21
CA THR A 19 12.35 -6.43 -17.97
C THR A 19 13.03 -5.77 -16.77
N GLY A 20 12.24 -5.35 -15.76
CA GLY A 20 12.77 -4.81 -14.51
C GLY A 20 13.68 -5.82 -13.79
N LEU A 21 13.37 -7.11 -13.83
CA LEU A 21 14.20 -8.17 -13.24
C LEU A 21 15.62 -8.21 -13.84
N GLU A 22 15.73 -8.15 -15.17
CA GLU A 22 17.05 -8.17 -15.83
C GLU A 22 17.86 -6.93 -15.49
N ARG A 23 17.22 -5.75 -15.55
CA ARG A 23 17.87 -4.49 -15.17
C ARG A 23 18.25 -4.45 -13.69
N GLY A 24 17.37 -4.92 -12.81
CA GLY A 24 17.63 -5.00 -11.38
C GLY A 24 18.83 -5.92 -11.06
N ARG A 25 18.92 -7.09 -11.69
CA ARG A 25 20.06 -8.01 -11.52
C ARG A 25 21.37 -7.40 -11.98
N GLN A 26 21.39 -6.79 -13.16
CA GLN A 26 22.57 -6.13 -13.66
C GLN A 26 22.99 -4.97 -12.75
N LEU A 27 22.03 -4.15 -12.31
CA LEU A 27 22.30 -3.04 -11.41
C LEU A 27 22.88 -3.50 -10.06
N LEU A 28 22.30 -4.52 -9.43
CA LEU A 28 22.86 -5.08 -8.19
C LEU A 28 24.28 -5.59 -8.38
N HIS A 29 24.54 -6.29 -9.50
CA HIS A 29 25.89 -6.76 -9.84
C HIS A 29 26.87 -5.59 -10.01
N ASP A 30 26.50 -4.54 -10.75
CA ASP A 30 27.31 -3.35 -10.99
C ASP A 30 27.63 -2.62 -9.69
N MET A 31 26.71 -2.62 -8.73
CA MET A 31 26.82 -2.03 -7.39
C MET A 31 27.51 -2.97 -6.37
N ASN A 32 28.18 -4.06 -6.79
CA ASN A 32 28.80 -5.07 -5.94
C ASN A 32 27.82 -5.82 -5.02
N ASN A 33 26.56 -6.00 -5.43
CA ASN A 33 25.51 -6.79 -4.76
C ASN A 33 25.25 -6.36 -3.30
N PRO A 34 24.85 -5.10 -3.04
CA PRO A 34 24.61 -4.61 -1.68
C PRO A 34 23.50 -5.38 -0.95
N GLU A 35 22.55 -5.97 -1.70
CA GLU A 35 21.43 -6.77 -1.17
C GLU A 35 21.88 -8.03 -0.42
N LYS A 36 23.09 -8.54 -0.68
CA LYS A 36 23.60 -9.76 -0.03
C LYS A 36 23.90 -9.58 1.45
N SER A 37 24.11 -8.36 1.90
CA SER A 37 24.29 -8.02 3.32
C SER A 37 22.96 -7.84 4.07
N LEU A 38 21.82 -7.79 3.36
CA LEU A 38 20.51 -7.41 3.89
C LEU A 38 19.61 -8.64 4.12
N LYS A 39 18.85 -8.64 5.20
CA LYS A 39 17.75 -9.59 5.44
C LYS A 39 16.47 -9.01 4.90
N ILE A 40 16.03 -9.43 3.72
CA ILE A 40 14.94 -8.82 2.99
C ILE A 40 13.64 -9.62 3.15
N ILE A 41 12.55 -8.98 3.55
CA ILE A 41 11.18 -9.47 3.51
C ILE A 41 10.54 -8.89 2.25
N HIS A 42 10.22 -9.75 1.27
CA HIS A 42 9.78 -9.32 -0.05
C HIS A 42 8.26 -9.43 -0.18
N VAL A 43 7.59 -8.32 -0.48
CA VAL A 43 6.12 -8.20 -0.45
C VAL A 43 5.56 -7.88 -1.83
N ALA A 44 4.72 -8.77 -2.37
CA ALA A 44 3.93 -8.56 -3.58
C ALA A 44 2.43 -8.61 -3.26
N GLY A 45 1.60 -8.18 -4.18
CA GLY A 45 0.14 -8.20 -4.05
C GLY A 45 -0.55 -7.17 -4.93
N THR A 46 -1.87 -7.15 -4.95
CA THR A 46 -2.63 -6.07 -5.61
C THR A 46 -2.92 -4.97 -4.60
N ASN A 47 -3.70 -5.26 -3.58
CA ASN A 47 -4.05 -4.34 -2.51
C ASN A 47 -3.34 -4.73 -1.21
N GLY A 48 -3.05 -3.76 -0.34
CA GLY A 48 -2.52 -4.00 1.01
C GLY A 48 -1.00 -4.10 1.11
N LYS A 49 -0.22 -4.10 0.01
CA LYS A 49 1.25 -4.23 0.04
C LYS A 49 1.91 -3.24 1.00
N GLY A 50 1.70 -1.93 0.77
CA GLY A 50 2.29 -0.88 1.60
C GLY A 50 1.86 -0.98 3.07
N SER A 51 0.58 -1.29 3.35
CA SER A 51 0.09 -1.51 4.72
C SER A 51 0.77 -2.69 5.41
N VAL A 52 0.88 -3.84 4.72
CA VAL A 52 1.59 -5.02 5.25
C VAL A 52 3.06 -4.69 5.50
N CYS A 53 3.72 -3.98 4.56
CA CYS A 53 5.09 -3.52 4.75
C CYS A 53 5.23 -2.62 5.98
N ALA A 54 4.31 -1.67 6.18
CA ALA A 54 4.31 -0.76 7.32
C ALA A 54 4.13 -1.51 8.65
N TYR A 55 3.16 -2.43 8.74
CA TYR A 55 2.96 -3.25 9.95
C TYR A 55 4.18 -4.13 10.26
N ILE A 56 4.76 -4.81 9.27
CA ILE A 56 5.98 -5.60 9.50
C ILE A 56 7.12 -4.70 10.01
N ALA A 57 7.35 -3.57 9.34
CA ALA A 57 8.38 -2.62 9.75
C ALA A 57 8.12 -2.08 11.16
N GLY A 58 6.87 -1.71 11.48
CA GLY A 58 6.47 -1.25 12.81
C GLY A 58 6.74 -2.29 13.90
N ILE A 59 6.37 -3.58 13.66
CA ILE A 59 6.65 -4.65 14.62
C ILE A 59 8.16 -4.80 14.84
N LEU A 60 8.97 -4.84 13.78
CA LEU A 60 10.41 -4.97 13.89
C LEU A 60 11.03 -3.79 14.66
N GLN A 61 10.63 -2.56 14.36
CA GLN A 61 11.12 -1.34 15.01
C GLN A 61 10.80 -1.29 16.50
N HIS A 62 9.54 -1.60 16.89
CA HIS A 62 9.15 -1.62 18.31
C HIS A 62 9.87 -2.73 19.09
N ASN A 63 10.34 -3.77 18.41
CA ASN A 63 11.18 -4.81 19.00
C ASN A 63 12.68 -4.53 18.91
N GLY A 64 13.07 -3.31 18.54
CA GLY A 64 14.45 -2.81 18.59
C GLY A 64 15.32 -3.11 17.38
N TYR A 65 14.73 -3.60 16.25
CA TYR A 65 15.48 -3.83 15.01
C TYR A 65 15.53 -2.59 14.13
N LYS A 66 16.71 -2.23 13.64
CA LYS A 66 16.90 -1.18 12.65
C LYS A 66 16.34 -1.65 11.31
N THR A 67 15.26 -1.02 10.87
CA THR A 67 14.44 -1.55 9.76
C THR A 67 14.38 -0.55 8.61
N GLY A 68 14.81 -0.99 7.42
CA GLY A 68 14.58 -0.33 6.15
C GLY A 68 13.16 -0.65 5.62
N LEU A 69 12.51 0.34 5.02
CA LEU A 69 11.20 0.22 4.40
C LEU A 69 11.22 0.83 3.00
N PHE A 70 11.00 -0.01 1.98
CA PHE A 70 10.89 0.40 0.58
C PHE A 70 9.47 0.19 0.08
N THR A 71 8.79 1.27 -0.33
CA THR A 71 7.37 1.25 -0.72
C THR A 71 7.10 2.09 -1.98
N SER A 72 5.95 1.85 -2.63
CA SER A 72 5.51 2.59 -3.80
C SER A 72 3.98 2.56 -3.98
N PRO A 73 3.37 3.62 -4.58
CA PRO A 73 3.98 4.94 -4.86
C PRO A 73 4.14 5.79 -3.59
N HIS A 74 4.69 7.00 -3.70
CA HIS A 74 4.60 8.05 -2.69
C HIS A 74 3.28 8.84 -2.83
N LEU A 75 2.92 9.59 -1.81
CA LEU A 75 1.75 10.50 -1.83
C LEU A 75 2.17 11.92 -2.19
N ASP A 76 3.20 12.43 -1.58
CA ASP A 76 3.65 13.81 -1.72
C ASP A 76 5.12 13.91 -2.17
N ASP A 77 6.05 13.30 -1.46
CA ASP A 77 7.48 13.39 -1.73
C ASP A 77 8.12 12.04 -2.05
N ILE A 78 9.04 12.01 -3.03
CA ILE A 78 9.72 10.80 -3.48
C ILE A 78 10.52 10.11 -2.37
N THR A 79 11.00 10.86 -1.37
CA THR A 79 11.74 10.33 -0.21
C THR A 79 10.90 9.41 0.69
N GLU A 80 9.56 9.51 0.62
CA GLU A 80 8.65 8.59 1.31
C GLU A 80 8.90 7.12 0.97
N ARG A 81 9.45 6.86 -0.23
CA ARG A 81 9.67 5.50 -0.73
C ARG A 81 10.82 4.78 -0.04
N ILE A 82 11.74 5.50 0.61
CA ILE A 82 12.95 4.97 1.23
C ILE A 82 13.02 5.47 2.66
N ARG A 83 12.78 4.59 3.62
CA ARG A 83 12.78 4.96 5.06
C ARG A 83 13.65 4.02 5.87
N ILE A 84 14.25 4.55 6.95
CA ILE A 84 14.87 3.75 8.02
C ILE A 84 14.20 4.14 9.33
N ASN A 85 13.67 3.16 10.07
CA ASN A 85 12.96 3.36 11.34
C ASN A 85 11.85 4.43 11.23
N GLY A 86 11.06 4.41 10.15
CA GLY A 86 9.98 5.35 9.87
C GLY A 86 10.43 6.73 9.36
N ILE A 87 11.73 7.06 9.43
CA ILE A 87 12.29 8.34 8.97
C ILE A 87 12.62 8.23 7.48
N MET A 88 12.11 9.15 6.68
CA MET A 88 12.41 9.26 5.24
C MET A 88 13.90 9.54 5.03
N ILE A 89 14.45 9.04 3.92
CA ILE A 89 15.81 9.35 3.49
C ILE A 89 15.97 10.88 3.39
N SER A 90 17.08 11.43 3.89
CA SER A 90 17.38 12.87 3.77
C SER A 90 17.64 13.24 2.31
N GLN A 91 17.49 14.53 1.96
CA GLN A 91 17.81 14.99 0.60
C GLN A 91 19.28 14.75 0.27
N GLU A 92 20.18 14.92 1.24
CA GLU A 92 21.60 14.67 1.09
C GLU A 92 21.92 13.20 0.81
N ASP A 93 21.34 12.27 1.59
CA ASP A 93 21.51 10.83 1.38
C ASP A 93 20.84 10.38 0.06
N PHE A 94 19.71 11.00 -0.31
CA PHE A 94 19.03 10.75 -1.58
C PHE A 94 19.91 11.15 -2.79
N GLU A 95 20.54 12.34 -2.73
CA GLU A 95 21.49 12.79 -3.74
C GLU A 95 22.69 11.85 -3.82
N GLU A 96 23.27 11.47 -2.67
CA GLU A 96 24.40 10.53 -2.64
C GLU A 96 24.03 9.18 -3.24
N ALA A 97 22.86 8.61 -2.85
CA ALA A 97 22.40 7.34 -3.40
C ALA A 97 22.14 7.39 -4.91
N TYR A 98 21.59 8.51 -5.42
CA TYR A 98 21.40 8.72 -6.85
C TYR A 98 22.73 8.71 -7.60
N TRP A 99 23.71 9.48 -7.14
CA TRP A 99 25.01 9.54 -7.79
C TRP A 99 25.78 8.22 -7.71
N TYR A 100 25.63 7.49 -6.59
CA TYR A 100 26.20 6.15 -6.49
C TYR A 100 25.63 5.20 -7.55
N VAL A 101 24.31 5.22 -7.80
CA VAL A 101 23.68 4.45 -8.88
C VAL A 101 24.19 4.90 -10.24
N GLU A 102 24.26 6.23 -10.49
CA GLU A 102 24.74 6.79 -11.76
C GLU A 102 26.19 6.37 -12.09
N GLU A 103 27.07 6.37 -11.10
CA GLU A 103 28.48 6.02 -11.27
C GLU A 103 28.69 4.51 -11.53
N HIS A 104 27.79 3.66 -11.07
CA HIS A 104 27.97 2.21 -11.16
C HIS A 104 27.16 1.57 -12.28
N ARG A 105 26.03 2.13 -12.69
CA ARG A 105 25.20 1.52 -13.72
C ARG A 105 25.92 1.42 -15.07
N THR A 106 25.79 0.25 -15.71
CA THR A 106 26.34 -0.02 -17.05
C THR A 106 25.28 -0.01 -18.15
N GLN A 107 23.99 0.23 -17.80
CA GLN A 107 22.86 0.25 -18.73
C GLN A 107 21.86 1.35 -18.41
N GLU A 108 20.90 1.58 -19.31
CA GLU A 108 19.77 2.46 -19.05
C GLU A 108 18.81 1.82 -18.04
N LEU A 109 18.34 2.61 -17.08
CA LEU A 109 17.42 2.22 -16.02
C LEU A 109 16.07 2.90 -16.23
N ALA A 110 14.99 2.22 -15.83
CA ALA A 110 13.69 2.84 -15.67
C ALA A 110 13.62 3.58 -14.33
N TYR A 111 12.63 4.46 -14.18
CA TYR A 111 12.39 5.23 -12.95
C TYR A 111 12.45 4.37 -11.67
N PHE A 112 11.75 3.23 -11.67
CA PHE A 112 11.67 2.37 -10.50
C PHE A 112 12.99 1.64 -10.19
N ASP A 113 13.80 1.34 -11.22
CA ASP A 113 15.08 0.66 -11.05
C ASP A 113 16.08 1.56 -10.32
N TYR A 114 16.07 2.88 -10.59
CA TYR A 114 16.87 3.86 -9.83
C TYR A 114 16.53 3.83 -8.36
N LEU A 115 15.24 3.95 -8.03
CA LEU A 115 14.78 3.98 -6.64
C LEU A 115 15.11 2.67 -5.91
N PHE A 116 14.98 1.53 -6.60
CA PHE A 116 15.38 0.24 -6.06
C PHE A 116 16.90 0.20 -5.77
N GLY A 117 17.74 0.59 -6.72
CA GLY A 117 19.19 0.64 -6.53
C GLY A 117 19.60 1.57 -5.39
N MET A 118 19.03 2.79 -5.37
CA MET A 118 19.26 3.77 -4.31
C MET A 118 18.89 3.22 -2.93
N ALA A 119 17.74 2.54 -2.82
CA ALA A 119 17.29 1.92 -1.57
C ALA A 119 18.28 0.82 -1.12
N MET A 120 18.72 -0.07 -2.01
CA MET A 120 19.67 -1.13 -1.67
C MET A 120 21.02 -0.57 -1.19
N TYR A 121 21.53 0.46 -1.86
CA TYR A 121 22.74 1.17 -1.42
C TYR A 121 22.55 1.79 -0.04
N TYR A 122 21.48 2.58 0.15
CA TYR A 122 21.21 3.29 1.39
C TYR A 122 21.07 2.36 2.59
N TYR A 123 20.33 1.25 2.44
CA TYR A 123 20.15 0.28 3.52
C TYR A 123 21.44 -0.48 3.86
N SER A 124 22.21 -0.86 2.85
CA SER A 124 23.51 -1.52 3.05
C SER A 124 24.51 -0.57 3.74
N LYS A 125 24.59 0.69 3.31
CA LYS A 125 25.45 1.72 3.92
C LYS A 125 25.12 1.97 5.40
N HIS A 126 23.84 1.86 5.76
CA HIS A 126 23.36 2.14 7.11
C HIS A 126 23.24 0.89 8.01
N ASP A 127 23.71 -0.28 7.57
CA ASP A 127 23.71 -1.53 8.35
C ASP A 127 22.34 -1.82 8.99
N VAL A 128 21.25 -1.82 8.20
CA VAL A 128 19.92 -2.14 8.71
C VAL A 128 19.83 -3.65 9.02
N ASP A 129 19.13 -4.03 10.09
CA ASP A 129 18.92 -5.43 10.47
C ASP A 129 17.99 -6.16 9.51
N TYR A 130 16.93 -5.47 9.06
CA TYR A 130 15.92 -5.99 8.13
C TYR A 130 15.51 -4.92 7.11
N VAL A 131 15.14 -5.38 5.93
CA VAL A 131 14.48 -4.55 4.90
C VAL A 131 13.13 -5.15 4.58
N VAL A 132 12.07 -4.35 4.67
CA VAL A 132 10.74 -4.69 4.15
C VAL A 132 10.58 -4.01 2.81
N MET A 133 10.44 -4.83 1.76
CA MET A 133 10.54 -4.37 0.37
C MET A 133 9.27 -4.69 -0.41
N GLU A 134 8.56 -3.66 -0.84
CA GLU A 134 7.39 -3.74 -1.71
C GLU A 134 7.78 -3.87 -3.18
N THR A 135 7.11 -4.76 -3.94
CA THR A 135 7.22 -4.80 -5.41
C THR A 135 6.55 -3.58 -6.04
N GLY A 136 7.12 -3.05 -7.12
CA GLY A 136 6.50 -1.97 -7.88
C GLY A 136 5.28 -2.46 -8.68
N LEU A 137 5.46 -3.43 -9.55
CA LEU A 137 4.40 -3.97 -10.41
C LEU A 137 4.57 -5.48 -10.64
N GLY A 138 3.49 -6.22 -10.40
CA GLY A 138 3.48 -7.66 -10.64
C GLY A 138 4.29 -8.41 -9.59
N GLY A 139 5.43 -8.94 -9.93
CA GLY A 139 6.36 -9.68 -9.07
C GLY A 139 7.43 -10.40 -9.87
N LYS A 140 7.06 -11.31 -10.77
CA LYS A 140 7.99 -12.16 -11.53
C LYS A 140 9.06 -11.38 -12.29
N LEU A 141 8.68 -10.29 -12.94
CA LEU A 141 9.56 -9.46 -13.79
C LEU A 141 9.88 -8.10 -13.14
N ASP A 142 9.50 -7.91 -11.87
CA ASP A 142 9.77 -6.70 -11.11
C ASP A 142 11.28 -6.57 -10.78
N ALA A 143 11.80 -5.34 -10.73
CA ALA A 143 13.19 -5.09 -10.40
C ALA A 143 13.57 -5.64 -9.01
N THR A 144 12.68 -5.54 -8.03
CA THR A 144 12.89 -6.05 -6.68
C THR A 144 13.06 -7.57 -6.64
N ASN A 145 12.55 -8.30 -7.65
CA ASN A 145 12.72 -9.75 -7.76
C ASN A 145 14.15 -10.19 -8.14
N ALA A 146 15.04 -9.22 -8.39
CA ALA A 146 16.48 -9.45 -8.51
C ALA A 146 17.10 -9.95 -7.19
N VAL A 147 16.45 -9.74 -6.06
CA VAL A 147 16.84 -10.33 -4.77
C VAL A 147 16.54 -11.83 -4.78
N ASP A 148 17.60 -12.64 -4.75
CA ASP A 148 17.45 -14.09 -4.87
C ASP A 148 17.16 -14.81 -3.54
N ASN A 149 17.55 -14.23 -2.40
CA ASN A 149 17.46 -14.87 -1.08
C ASN A 149 16.71 -13.99 -0.05
N PRO A 150 15.43 -13.71 -0.24
CA PRO A 150 14.65 -13.04 0.81
C PRO A 150 14.48 -13.98 2.01
N VAL A 151 14.29 -13.45 3.21
CA VAL A 151 14.04 -14.27 4.41
C VAL A 151 12.60 -14.80 4.47
N VAL A 152 11.65 -14.09 3.85
CA VAL A 152 10.24 -14.47 3.67
C VAL A 152 9.72 -13.83 2.39
N SER A 153 8.90 -14.55 1.61
CA SER A 153 8.09 -14.01 0.53
C SER A 153 6.65 -13.81 1.01
N VAL A 154 6.10 -12.61 0.80
CA VAL A 154 4.76 -12.25 1.27
C VAL A 154 3.89 -11.88 0.08
N ILE A 155 2.67 -12.43 0.00
CA ILE A 155 1.73 -12.10 -1.07
C ILE A 155 0.40 -11.67 -0.45
N THR A 156 0.11 -10.39 -0.55
CA THR A 156 -1.13 -9.78 -0.03
C THR A 156 -2.32 -10.07 -0.95
N THR A 157 -3.47 -9.50 -0.68
CA THR A 157 -4.70 -9.72 -1.46
C THR A 157 -4.52 -9.47 -2.94
N ILE A 158 -5.05 -10.39 -3.76
CA ILE A 158 -4.98 -10.33 -5.23
C ILE A 158 -6.35 -9.97 -5.80
N SER A 159 -6.36 -9.05 -6.77
CA SER A 159 -7.54 -8.68 -7.56
C SER A 159 -7.19 -8.35 -9.00
N LEU A 160 -8.21 -8.14 -9.83
CA LEU A 160 -8.03 -7.69 -11.21
C LEU A 160 -7.54 -6.25 -11.23
N GLU A 161 -6.26 -6.07 -11.53
CA GLU A 161 -5.60 -4.79 -11.71
C GLU A 161 -4.46 -4.93 -12.72
N HIS A 162 -4.12 -3.83 -13.42
CA HIS A 162 -3.10 -3.83 -14.47
C HIS A 162 -3.28 -4.97 -15.48
N THR A 163 -4.53 -5.27 -15.83
CA THR A 163 -4.91 -6.45 -16.64
C THR A 163 -4.25 -6.48 -18.02
N ALA A 164 -3.96 -5.31 -18.60
CA ALA A 164 -3.25 -5.21 -19.88
C ALA A 164 -1.81 -5.75 -19.80
N ILE A 165 -1.19 -5.75 -18.62
CA ILE A 165 0.19 -6.20 -18.38
C ILE A 165 0.22 -7.57 -17.73
N LEU A 166 -0.56 -7.76 -16.65
CA LEU A 166 -0.52 -8.96 -15.80
C LEU A 166 -1.50 -10.06 -16.24
N GLY A 167 -2.41 -9.75 -17.18
CA GLY A 167 -3.42 -10.67 -17.67
C GLY A 167 -4.81 -10.44 -17.07
N TYR A 168 -5.81 -11.04 -17.69
CA TYR A 168 -7.24 -10.76 -17.44
C TYR A 168 -7.91 -11.73 -16.47
N THR A 169 -7.15 -12.59 -15.76
CA THR A 169 -7.69 -13.54 -14.78
C THR A 169 -6.94 -13.46 -13.45
N ILE A 170 -7.62 -13.79 -12.37
CA ILE A 170 -7.01 -13.87 -11.01
C ILE A 170 -5.83 -14.84 -11.03
N GLU A 171 -5.98 -15.99 -11.69
CA GLU A 171 -4.91 -16.99 -11.80
C GLU A 171 -3.64 -16.43 -12.46
N LYS A 172 -3.76 -15.67 -13.57
CA LYS A 172 -2.61 -15.06 -14.25
C LYS A 172 -1.92 -14.04 -13.35
N ILE A 173 -2.69 -13.16 -12.70
CA ILE A 173 -2.15 -12.13 -11.79
C ILE A 173 -1.49 -12.79 -10.58
N ALA A 174 -2.10 -13.87 -10.03
CA ALA A 174 -1.53 -14.63 -8.94
C ALA A 174 -0.19 -15.29 -9.34
N ASN A 175 -0.09 -15.86 -10.54
CA ASN A 175 1.15 -16.43 -11.06
C ASN A 175 2.26 -15.38 -11.22
N GLU A 176 1.94 -14.17 -11.71
CA GLU A 176 2.91 -13.08 -11.80
C GLU A 176 3.44 -12.66 -10.42
N LYS A 177 2.53 -12.53 -9.43
CA LYS A 177 2.92 -12.16 -8.06
C LYS A 177 3.65 -13.29 -7.33
N ALA A 178 3.23 -14.54 -7.53
CA ALA A 178 3.93 -15.73 -7.02
C ALA A 178 5.34 -15.91 -7.61
N GLY A 179 5.70 -15.14 -8.64
CA GLY A 179 7.06 -15.07 -9.18
C GLY A 179 8.14 -14.63 -8.18
N ILE A 180 7.77 -13.99 -7.07
CA ILE A 180 8.71 -13.63 -5.98
C ILE A 180 9.06 -14.81 -5.05
N ILE A 181 8.34 -15.93 -5.13
CA ILE A 181 8.61 -17.11 -4.31
C ILE A 181 9.92 -17.75 -4.76
N LYS A 182 10.82 -17.98 -3.82
CA LYS A 182 12.14 -18.58 -4.05
C LYS A 182 12.21 -19.96 -3.38
N PRO A 183 12.97 -20.91 -3.96
CA PRO A 183 13.07 -22.28 -3.42
C PRO A 183 13.45 -22.33 -1.94
N GLY A 184 12.70 -23.07 -1.13
CA GLY A 184 12.94 -23.26 0.30
C GLY A 184 12.66 -22.05 1.20
N ILE A 185 12.26 -20.90 0.64
CA ILE A 185 11.94 -19.69 1.42
C ILE A 185 10.47 -19.74 1.85
N PRO A 186 10.15 -19.50 3.14
CA PRO A 186 8.77 -19.46 3.61
C PRO A 186 7.92 -18.43 2.87
N VAL A 187 6.64 -18.75 2.70
CA VAL A 187 5.63 -17.91 2.06
C VAL A 187 4.53 -17.60 3.07
N VAL A 188 4.15 -16.34 3.19
CA VAL A 188 2.92 -15.91 3.87
C VAL A 188 2.01 -15.27 2.84
N CYS A 189 0.77 -15.70 2.74
CA CYS A 189 -0.14 -15.14 1.73
C CYS A 189 -1.58 -14.95 2.23
N SER A 190 -2.28 -14.03 1.57
CA SER A 190 -3.72 -13.87 1.71
C SER A 190 -4.46 -15.11 1.19
N GLY A 191 -5.45 -15.57 1.96
CA GLY A 191 -6.38 -16.64 1.61
C GLY A 191 -7.77 -16.16 1.19
N ILE A 192 -8.05 -14.87 1.28
CA ILE A 192 -9.37 -14.27 1.03
C ILE A 192 -9.87 -14.57 -0.38
N VAL A 193 -8.99 -14.51 -1.39
CA VAL A 193 -9.31 -14.91 -2.76
C VAL A 193 -8.80 -16.32 -2.99
N LYS A 194 -9.68 -17.32 -2.81
CA LYS A 194 -9.32 -18.74 -2.85
C LYS A 194 -8.58 -19.16 -4.12
N GLU A 195 -9.04 -18.71 -5.29
CA GLU A 195 -8.40 -18.99 -6.58
C GLU A 195 -6.93 -18.54 -6.60
N ALA A 196 -6.64 -17.37 -6.04
CA ALA A 196 -5.28 -16.84 -5.92
C ALA A 196 -4.45 -17.64 -4.92
N ALA A 197 -5.02 -17.96 -3.76
CA ALA A 197 -4.35 -18.74 -2.73
C ALA A 197 -3.96 -20.14 -3.22
N ASP A 198 -4.80 -20.79 -4.03
CA ASP A 198 -4.51 -22.10 -4.60
C ASP A 198 -3.32 -22.08 -5.57
N VAL A 199 -3.19 -21.01 -6.39
CA VAL A 199 -2.02 -20.77 -7.25
C VAL A 199 -0.75 -20.61 -6.42
N ILE A 200 -0.81 -19.78 -5.35
CA ILE A 200 0.33 -19.50 -4.48
C ILE A 200 0.76 -20.76 -3.73
N ARG A 201 -0.19 -21.51 -3.15
CA ARG A 201 0.09 -22.79 -2.45
C ARG A 201 0.78 -23.80 -3.38
N LYS A 202 0.26 -23.93 -4.61
CA LYS A 202 0.87 -24.82 -5.61
C LYS A 202 2.32 -24.41 -5.89
N ARG A 203 2.55 -23.12 -6.16
CA ARG A 203 3.92 -22.62 -6.42
C ARG A 203 4.85 -22.81 -5.22
N ALA A 204 4.36 -22.58 -4.00
CA ALA A 204 5.13 -22.84 -2.77
C ALA A 204 5.49 -24.31 -2.64
N ALA A 205 4.53 -25.22 -2.88
CA ALA A 205 4.77 -26.67 -2.85
C ALA A 205 5.80 -27.11 -3.89
N ASP A 206 5.69 -26.62 -5.15
CA ASP A 206 6.63 -26.91 -6.23
C ASP A 206 8.07 -26.49 -5.87
N PHE A 207 8.23 -25.48 -5.00
CA PHE A 207 9.53 -24.96 -4.55
C PHE A 207 9.95 -25.46 -3.16
N GLY A 208 9.20 -26.40 -2.56
CA GLY A 208 9.49 -26.93 -1.23
C GLY A 208 9.40 -25.89 -0.10
N CYS A 209 8.54 -24.90 -0.26
CA CYS A 209 8.35 -23.82 0.70
C CYS A 209 7.22 -24.13 1.69
N ASN A 210 7.42 -23.79 2.97
CA ASN A 210 6.31 -23.69 3.92
C ASN A 210 5.42 -22.51 3.55
N CYS A 211 4.11 -22.73 3.43
CA CYS A 211 3.13 -21.71 3.05
C CYS A 211 2.11 -21.50 4.17
N HIS A 212 2.12 -20.31 4.77
CA HIS A 212 1.16 -19.86 5.78
C HIS A 212 0.10 -19.01 5.09
N VAL A 213 -1.16 -19.40 5.24
CA VAL A 213 -2.28 -18.71 4.59
C VAL A 213 -3.10 -18.00 5.65
N VAL A 214 -3.32 -16.71 5.46
CA VAL A 214 -4.16 -15.85 6.29
C VAL A 214 -5.50 -15.70 5.58
N ASP A 215 -6.55 -16.26 6.14
CA ASP A 215 -7.92 -16.25 5.62
C ASP A 215 -8.92 -15.75 6.68
N ASP A 216 -10.22 -15.77 6.36
CA ASP A 216 -11.29 -15.29 7.22
C ASP A 216 -11.37 -16.03 8.59
N ASN A 217 -10.75 -17.21 8.72
CA ASN A 217 -10.68 -17.93 10.00
C ASN A 217 -9.45 -17.50 10.85
N THR A 218 -8.54 -16.73 10.28
CA THR A 218 -7.30 -16.32 10.95
C THR A 218 -7.52 -15.09 11.85
N PHE A 219 -8.56 -14.31 11.60
CA PHE A 219 -8.86 -13.11 12.39
C PHE A 219 -10.37 -12.92 12.59
N GLU A 220 -10.75 -12.22 13.66
CA GLU A 220 -12.14 -11.97 14.01
C GLU A 220 -12.29 -10.52 14.50
N LEU A 221 -13.26 -9.78 13.92
CA LEU A 221 -13.62 -8.44 14.37
C LEU A 221 -14.32 -8.53 15.73
N ILE A 222 -13.81 -7.82 16.72
CA ILE A 222 -14.45 -7.66 18.03
C ILE A 222 -15.29 -6.40 18.05
N GLN A 223 -14.72 -5.27 17.62
CA GLN A 223 -15.45 -4.01 17.48
C GLN A 223 -14.77 -3.08 16.46
N ASN A 224 -15.61 -2.28 15.79
CA ASN A 224 -15.19 -1.16 14.93
C ASN A 224 -15.90 0.09 15.46
N THR A 225 -15.17 0.97 16.12
CA THR A 225 -15.69 2.22 16.69
C THR A 225 -14.89 3.39 16.15
N TYR A 226 -15.43 4.60 16.25
CA TYR A 226 -14.76 5.79 15.72
C TYR A 226 -13.30 5.87 16.18
N GLY A 227 -12.39 5.80 15.21
CA GLY A 227 -10.95 5.90 15.41
C GLY A 227 -10.19 4.60 15.64
N TYR A 228 -10.84 3.45 15.88
CA TYR A 228 -10.12 2.19 16.06
C TYR A 228 -10.95 0.91 15.80
N ILE A 229 -10.21 -0.16 15.52
CA ILE A 229 -10.72 -1.53 15.42
C ILE A 229 -10.01 -2.38 16.47
N ASP A 230 -10.76 -3.20 17.22
CA ASP A 230 -10.21 -4.32 18.00
C ASP A 230 -10.54 -5.63 17.28
N PHE A 231 -9.54 -6.51 17.15
CA PHE A 231 -9.67 -7.81 16.51
C PHE A 231 -8.84 -8.88 17.20
N LEU A 232 -9.30 -10.12 17.11
CA LEU A 232 -8.55 -11.31 17.55
C LEU A 232 -7.77 -11.89 16.37
N ILE A 233 -6.60 -12.46 16.64
CA ILE A 233 -5.87 -13.30 15.69
C ILE A 233 -5.87 -14.76 16.15
N HIS A 234 -6.24 -15.67 15.26
CA HIS A 234 -6.33 -17.11 15.50
C HIS A 234 -5.17 -17.81 14.79
N ASN A 235 -4.00 -17.85 15.41
CA ASN A 235 -2.87 -18.64 14.93
C ASN A 235 -2.12 -19.32 16.08
N GLU A 236 -1.21 -20.24 15.78
CA GLU A 236 -0.50 -21.02 16.78
C GLU A 236 0.40 -20.18 17.68
N TYR A 237 0.93 -19.07 17.17
CA TYR A 237 1.85 -18.19 17.90
C TYR A 237 1.10 -17.30 18.91
N TYR A 238 0.11 -16.53 18.45
CA TYR A 238 -0.60 -15.53 19.26
C TYR A 238 -1.81 -16.08 20.04
N LYS A 239 -2.33 -17.26 19.71
CA LYS A 239 -3.34 -18.03 20.49
C LYS A 239 -4.56 -17.20 20.93
N ASN A 240 -5.18 -16.47 20.02
CA ASN A 240 -6.32 -15.57 20.27
C ASN A 240 -5.96 -14.28 21.03
N ASP A 241 -4.76 -13.74 20.83
CA ASP A 241 -4.44 -12.40 21.33
C ASP A 241 -5.31 -11.35 20.62
N CYS A 242 -5.71 -10.33 21.40
CA CYS A 242 -6.48 -9.19 20.90
C CYS A 242 -5.54 -8.03 20.58
N PHE A 243 -5.68 -7.47 19.38
CA PHE A 243 -4.94 -6.32 18.94
C PHE A 243 -5.85 -5.15 18.60
N ARG A 244 -5.37 -3.94 18.82
CA ARG A 244 -6.03 -2.70 18.42
C ARG A 244 -5.28 -2.05 17.26
N LEU A 245 -6.04 -1.62 16.25
CA LEU A 245 -5.55 -0.81 15.13
C LEU A 245 -6.19 0.58 15.22
N SER A 246 -5.40 1.64 15.08
CA SER A 246 -5.88 3.03 15.05
C SER A 246 -6.43 3.43 13.68
N THR A 247 -7.43 2.68 13.20
CA THR A 247 -8.10 2.89 11.92
C THR A 247 -9.51 2.32 11.95
N ASN A 248 -10.37 2.74 11.02
CA ASN A 248 -11.68 2.14 10.78
C ASN A 248 -11.72 1.27 9.51
N ALA A 249 -10.58 1.02 8.88
CA ALA A 249 -10.45 0.19 7.69
C ALA A 249 -10.50 -1.30 8.03
N LEU A 250 -11.61 -1.99 7.77
CA LEU A 250 -11.75 -3.44 8.05
C LEU A 250 -10.67 -4.28 7.38
N TYR A 251 -10.27 -3.92 6.16
CA TYR A 251 -9.22 -4.63 5.42
C TYR A 251 -7.83 -4.55 6.10
N GLN A 252 -7.64 -3.67 7.06
CA GLN A 252 -6.39 -3.62 7.82
C GLN A 252 -6.26 -4.78 8.82
N MET A 253 -7.34 -5.45 9.19
CA MET A 253 -7.26 -6.67 9.99
C MET A 253 -6.53 -7.78 9.24
N GLU A 254 -6.86 -7.99 7.95
CA GLU A 254 -6.13 -8.95 7.10
C GLU A 254 -4.66 -8.54 6.95
N ASN A 255 -4.38 -7.28 6.63
CA ASN A 255 -3.02 -6.77 6.45
C ASN A 255 -2.18 -6.94 7.73
N ALA A 256 -2.74 -6.58 8.89
CA ALA A 256 -2.11 -6.76 10.20
C ALA A 256 -1.88 -8.25 10.52
N SER A 257 -2.85 -9.12 10.21
CA SER A 257 -2.73 -10.56 10.43
C SER A 257 -1.65 -11.20 9.56
N ILE A 258 -1.48 -10.75 8.31
CA ILE A 258 -0.36 -11.15 7.44
C ILE A 258 0.97 -10.73 8.09
N ALA A 259 1.08 -9.47 8.53
CA ALA A 259 2.29 -8.96 9.16
C ALA A 259 2.65 -9.69 10.46
N LEU A 260 1.66 -9.95 11.32
CA LEU A 260 1.81 -10.74 12.54
C LEU A 260 2.29 -12.16 12.22
N THR A 261 1.72 -12.80 11.20
CA THR A 261 2.12 -14.15 10.75
C THR A 261 3.55 -14.18 10.20
N VAL A 262 3.98 -13.15 9.46
CA VAL A 262 5.37 -13.00 9.01
C VAL A 262 6.32 -12.90 10.21
N CYS A 263 6.02 -12.05 11.17
CA CYS A 263 6.88 -11.85 12.33
C CYS A 263 6.91 -13.08 13.26
N ALA A 264 5.77 -13.78 13.42
CA ALA A 264 5.74 -15.07 14.11
C ALA A 264 6.64 -16.11 13.43
N ASN A 265 6.57 -16.25 12.10
CA ASN A 265 7.45 -17.13 11.33
C ASN A 265 8.94 -16.82 11.52
N LEU A 266 9.31 -15.53 11.50
CA LEU A 266 10.70 -15.12 11.76
C LEU A 266 11.13 -15.45 13.20
N CYS A 267 10.23 -15.29 14.18
CA CYS A 267 10.48 -15.61 15.59
C CYS A 267 10.67 -17.12 15.79
N ASP A 268 9.78 -17.95 15.24
CA ASP A 268 9.87 -19.42 15.31
C ASP A 268 11.16 -19.97 14.69
N ARG A 269 11.69 -19.28 13.69
CA ARG A 269 12.99 -19.60 13.06
C ARG A 269 14.19 -19.03 13.83
N GLY A 270 13.96 -18.36 14.97
CA GLY A 270 15.01 -17.77 15.80
C GLY A 270 15.73 -16.57 15.15
N MET A 271 15.13 -15.98 14.12
CA MET A 271 15.70 -14.80 13.42
C MET A 271 15.44 -13.50 14.15
N ILE A 272 14.30 -13.38 14.86
CA ILE A 272 13.94 -12.25 15.70
C ILE A 272 13.45 -12.72 17.07
N LYS A 273 13.39 -11.80 18.01
CA LYS A 273 12.68 -11.95 19.28
C LYS A 273 11.54 -10.95 19.33
N LEU A 274 10.38 -11.38 19.79
CA LEU A 274 9.21 -10.54 19.93
C LEU A 274 8.85 -10.37 21.41
N ASP A 275 8.56 -9.14 21.79
CA ASP A 275 7.88 -8.80 23.04
C ASP A 275 6.41 -8.48 22.71
N ASN A 276 5.47 -9.18 23.34
CA ASN A 276 4.03 -9.05 23.04
C ASN A 276 3.51 -7.62 23.26
N LYS A 277 4.07 -6.89 24.22
CA LYS A 277 3.67 -5.50 24.46
C LYS A 277 4.18 -4.60 23.34
N ALA A 278 5.42 -4.79 22.91
CA ALA A 278 5.99 -4.08 21.77
C ALA A 278 5.20 -4.35 20.47
N VAL A 279 4.79 -5.61 20.23
CA VAL A 279 3.92 -5.96 19.10
C VAL A 279 2.57 -5.25 19.18
N SER A 280 1.91 -5.24 20.36
CA SER A 280 0.63 -4.55 20.54
C SER A 280 0.74 -3.04 20.35
N MET A 281 1.84 -2.43 20.80
CA MET A 281 2.13 -1.02 20.55
C MET A 281 2.35 -0.76 19.04
N ALA A 282 3.12 -1.61 18.37
CA ALA A 282 3.34 -1.50 16.94
C ALA A 282 2.03 -1.58 16.15
N MET A 283 1.11 -2.48 16.52
CA MET A 283 -0.21 -2.56 15.86
C MET A 283 -1.02 -1.27 16.00
N TYR A 284 -0.99 -0.65 17.17
CA TYR A 284 -1.70 0.59 17.43
C TYR A 284 -1.03 1.81 16.77
N ASP A 285 0.31 1.92 16.86
CA ASP A 285 1.08 3.08 16.42
C ASP A 285 1.35 3.11 14.91
N THR A 286 1.18 1.96 14.21
CA THR A 286 1.42 1.92 12.77
C THR A 286 0.29 2.60 12.01
N HIS A 287 0.60 3.72 11.38
CA HIS A 287 -0.26 4.43 10.45
C HIS A 287 0.26 4.27 9.02
N TRP A 288 -0.65 4.08 8.08
CA TRP A 288 -0.33 4.08 6.65
C TRP A 288 -1.24 5.06 5.94
N ALA A 289 -0.64 6.14 5.46
CA ALA A 289 -1.35 7.27 4.88
C ALA A 289 -2.32 6.85 3.76
N GLY A 290 -3.50 7.46 3.75
CA GLY A 290 -4.55 7.21 2.76
C GLY A 290 -5.19 5.82 2.88
N ARG A 291 -5.33 5.25 4.07
CA ARG A 291 -6.05 3.98 4.31
C ARG A 291 -7.10 4.13 5.40
N MET A 292 -8.28 4.66 5.04
CA MET A 292 -9.32 5.11 5.98
C MET A 292 -8.71 5.96 7.10
N GLU A 293 -7.78 6.80 6.71
CA GLU A 293 -7.05 7.70 7.61
C GLU A 293 -7.94 8.86 8.02
N LEU A 294 -7.99 9.12 9.31
CA LEU A 294 -8.65 10.30 9.87
C LEU A 294 -7.66 11.47 9.85
N LEU A 295 -7.65 12.26 8.77
CA LEU A 295 -6.75 13.43 8.63
C LEU A 295 -7.09 14.55 9.63
N ARG A 296 -8.39 14.76 9.86
CA ARG A 296 -8.95 15.71 10.83
C ARG A 296 -10.26 15.17 11.36
N ASP A 297 -10.74 15.77 12.43
CA ASP A 297 -12.10 15.51 12.92
C ASP A 297 -13.11 15.55 11.78
N ASN A 298 -13.84 14.45 11.60
CA ASN A 298 -14.85 14.27 10.57
C ASN A 298 -14.34 14.19 9.11
N LEU A 299 -13.04 13.98 8.86
CA LEU A 299 -12.52 13.82 7.50
C LEU A 299 -11.67 12.56 7.37
N TYR A 300 -12.23 11.56 6.71
CA TYR A 300 -11.52 10.34 6.34
C TYR A 300 -11.04 10.39 4.90
N VAL A 301 -9.82 9.91 4.65
CA VAL A 301 -9.28 9.71 3.31
C VAL A 301 -8.93 8.26 3.07
N ASP A 302 -9.19 7.78 1.85
CA ASP A 302 -8.85 6.40 1.43
C ASP A 302 -8.40 6.37 -0.03
N GLY A 303 -7.26 5.76 -0.29
CA GLY A 303 -6.66 5.66 -1.62
C GLY A 303 -7.19 4.49 -2.46
N ALA A 304 -8.35 3.93 -2.15
CA ALA A 304 -8.98 2.89 -2.97
C ALA A 304 -9.22 3.41 -4.40
N HIS A 305 -8.70 2.68 -5.39
CA HIS A 305 -8.70 3.10 -6.79
C HIS A 305 -8.99 1.96 -7.78
N ASN A 306 -9.50 0.85 -7.28
CA ASN A 306 -9.99 -0.28 -8.06
C ASN A 306 -11.29 -0.84 -7.43
N PRO A 307 -12.09 -1.63 -8.17
CA PRO A 307 -13.38 -2.10 -7.66
C PRO A 307 -13.30 -2.86 -6.33
N GLN A 308 -12.26 -3.70 -6.11
CA GLN A 308 -12.09 -4.41 -4.83
C GLN A 308 -11.75 -3.45 -3.69
N GLY A 309 -10.83 -2.49 -3.90
CA GLY A 309 -10.50 -1.48 -2.90
C GLY A 309 -11.73 -0.65 -2.51
N ILE A 310 -12.53 -0.20 -3.49
CA ILE A 310 -13.78 0.52 -3.23
C ILE A 310 -14.81 -0.35 -2.49
N GLN A 311 -14.89 -1.66 -2.77
CA GLN A 311 -15.75 -2.55 -1.99
C GLN A 311 -15.29 -2.61 -0.53
N SER A 312 -14.00 -2.83 -0.29
CA SER A 312 -13.43 -2.85 1.06
C SER A 312 -13.61 -1.53 1.81
N PHE A 313 -13.52 -0.40 1.11
CA PHE A 313 -13.84 0.92 1.65
C PHE A 313 -15.33 1.01 2.06
N VAL A 314 -16.26 0.63 1.19
CA VAL A 314 -17.71 0.64 1.47
C VAL A 314 -18.05 -0.28 2.65
N ASP A 315 -17.45 -1.47 2.73
CA ASP A 315 -17.63 -2.41 3.84
C ASP A 315 -17.15 -1.78 5.17
N SER A 316 -16.03 -1.06 5.14
CA SER A 316 -15.50 -0.34 6.30
C SER A 316 -16.43 0.80 6.74
N VAL A 317 -16.97 1.58 5.79
CA VAL A 317 -17.96 2.63 6.08
C VAL A 317 -19.22 2.02 6.68
N ASN A 318 -19.78 0.96 6.09
CA ASN A 318 -20.97 0.29 6.61
C ASN A 318 -20.77 -0.20 8.05
N SER A 319 -19.64 -0.88 8.31
CA SER A 319 -19.30 -1.37 9.67
C SER A 319 -19.17 -0.24 10.68
N LEU A 320 -18.58 0.90 10.29
CA LEU A 320 -18.48 2.08 11.16
C LEU A 320 -19.87 2.61 11.54
N TYR A 321 -20.81 2.66 10.58
CA TYR A 321 -22.18 3.11 10.84
C TYR A 321 -23.02 2.11 11.65
N GLU A 322 -22.77 0.82 11.54
CA GLU A 322 -23.43 -0.20 12.35
C GLU A 322 -23.08 -0.07 13.83
N ASN A 323 -21.87 0.36 14.13
CA ASN A 323 -21.34 0.43 15.50
C ASN A 323 -21.29 1.86 16.07
N SER A 324 -21.69 2.88 15.30
CA SER A 324 -21.63 4.29 15.71
C SER A 324 -22.87 5.04 15.24
N ARG A 325 -23.37 5.95 16.09
CA ARG A 325 -24.49 6.84 15.71
C ARG A 325 -23.93 8.05 14.97
N LEU A 326 -23.76 7.92 13.66
CA LEU A 326 -23.22 8.98 12.80
C LEU A 326 -24.30 9.54 11.86
N ASP A 327 -24.25 10.85 11.62
CA ASP A 327 -25.04 11.48 10.58
C ASP A 327 -24.49 11.09 9.19
N LYS A 328 -25.36 11.12 8.17
CA LYS A 328 -24.92 10.84 6.79
C LYS A 328 -23.79 11.76 6.35
N ALA A 329 -22.77 11.17 5.72
CA ALA A 329 -21.55 11.83 5.30
C ALA A 329 -21.65 12.48 3.91
N THR A 330 -20.70 13.34 3.60
CA THR A 330 -20.36 13.74 2.22
C THR A 330 -19.33 12.75 1.65
N LEU A 331 -19.51 12.30 0.41
CA LEU A 331 -18.48 11.59 -0.34
C LEU A 331 -17.76 12.59 -1.24
N LEU A 332 -16.44 12.72 -1.13
CA LEU A 332 -15.59 13.40 -2.12
C LEU A 332 -14.93 12.33 -2.97
N PHE A 333 -15.11 12.40 -4.29
CA PHE A 333 -14.65 11.37 -5.21
C PHE A 333 -13.93 11.95 -6.42
N SER A 334 -12.81 11.31 -6.77
CA SER A 334 -12.11 11.51 -8.03
C SER A 334 -11.44 10.21 -8.46
N VAL A 335 -11.31 10.00 -9.76
CA VAL A 335 -10.69 8.79 -10.31
C VAL A 335 -9.98 9.11 -11.62
N VAL A 336 -8.92 8.35 -11.92
CA VAL A 336 -8.19 8.49 -13.20
C VAL A 336 -8.83 7.63 -14.29
N SER A 337 -8.65 8.03 -15.56
CA SER A 337 -9.37 7.49 -16.73
C SER A 337 -9.04 6.03 -17.08
N ASP A 338 -7.90 5.51 -16.63
CA ASP A 338 -7.45 4.13 -16.88
C ASP A 338 -8.01 3.10 -15.89
N LYS A 339 -8.85 3.54 -14.93
CA LYS A 339 -9.50 2.66 -13.94
C LYS A 339 -10.92 2.27 -14.36
N ASN A 340 -11.43 1.18 -13.79
CA ASN A 340 -12.82 0.74 -14.02
C ASN A 340 -13.78 1.59 -13.15
N TYR A 341 -13.88 2.87 -13.48
CA TYR A 341 -14.61 3.86 -12.69
C TYR A 341 -16.12 3.59 -12.64
N ASP A 342 -16.73 3.07 -13.71
CA ASP A 342 -18.15 2.73 -13.72
C ASP A 342 -18.50 1.69 -12.65
N ARG A 343 -17.70 0.61 -12.54
CA ARG A 343 -17.90 -0.41 -11.52
C ARG A 343 -17.62 0.13 -10.11
N MET A 344 -16.61 1.01 -9.96
CA MET A 344 -16.30 1.66 -8.68
C MET A 344 -17.46 2.53 -8.21
N ILE A 345 -18.00 3.38 -9.09
CA ILE A 345 -19.15 4.25 -8.81
C ILE A 345 -20.39 3.43 -8.46
N LYS A 346 -20.68 2.36 -9.21
CA LYS A 346 -21.79 1.45 -8.91
C LYS A 346 -21.71 0.86 -7.49
N ILE A 347 -20.50 0.49 -7.04
CA ILE A 347 -20.27 0.00 -5.68
C ILE A 347 -20.51 1.13 -4.66
N LEU A 348 -19.98 2.33 -4.89
CA LEU A 348 -20.22 3.49 -4.00
C LEU A 348 -21.70 3.85 -3.88
N CYS A 349 -22.46 3.74 -4.97
CA CYS A 349 -23.91 3.99 -4.97
C CYS A 349 -24.70 2.96 -4.14
N SER A 350 -24.14 1.80 -3.80
CA SER A 350 -24.77 0.83 -2.89
C SER A 350 -24.69 1.26 -1.42
N CYS A 351 -23.79 2.16 -1.06
CA CYS A 351 -23.63 2.70 0.28
C CYS A 351 -24.70 3.77 0.56
N LYS A 352 -25.54 3.53 1.57
CA LYS A 352 -26.67 4.42 1.92
C LYS A 352 -26.31 5.55 2.86
N HIS A 353 -25.06 5.66 3.25
CA HIS A 353 -24.58 6.59 4.28
C HIS A 353 -24.14 7.95 3.71
N PHE A 354 -24.21 8.15 2.40
CA PHE A 354 -23.90 9.43 1.78
C PHE A 354 -25.14 10.32 1.62
N ARG A 355 -25.08 11.57 2.09
CA ARG A 355 -26.12 12.60 1.94
C ARG A 355 -25.95 13.41 0.66
N GLN A 356 -24.71 13.51 0.16
CA GLN A 356 -24.32 14.20 -1.07
C GLN A 356 -22.97 13.68 -1.56
N ILE A 357 -22.71 13.91 -2.84
CA ILE A 357 -21.48 13.51 -3.50
C ILE A 357 -20.83 14.74 -4.10
N TYR A 358 -19.56 14.96 -3.77
CA TYR A 358 -18.68 15.96 -4.37
C TYR A 358 -17.75 15.24 -5.36
N VAL A 359 -17.73 15.73 -6.60
CA VAL A 359 -16.88 15.18 -7.67
C VAL A 359 -15.88 16.24 -8.07
N THR A 360 -14.62 15.85 -8.21
CA THR A 360 -13.54 16.73 -8.64
C THR A 360 -12.55 16.01 -9.54
N ILE A 361 -11.55 16.72 -10.04
CA ILE A 361 -10.53 16.19 -10.95
C ILE A 361 -9.18 16.12 -10.23
N THR A 362 -8.51 14.99 -10.37
CA THR A 362 -7.13 14.75 -9.89
C THR A 362 -6.34 13.97 -10.96
N GLY A 363 -5.01 13.84 -10.80
CA GLY A 363 -4.23 12.86 -11.55
C GLY A 363 -3.58 13.31 -12.87
N GLY A 364 -3.28 14.59 -13.06
CA GLY A 364 -2.42 15.06 -14.16
C GLY A 364 -2.94 14.68 -15.56
N VAL A 365 -2.11 14.03 -16.35
CA VAL A 365 -2.44 13.61 -17.74
C VAL A 365 -3.49 12.50 -17.85
N ARG A 366 -3.75 11.75 -16.77
CA ARG A 366 -4.77 10.67 -16.73
C ARG A 366 -6.12 11.13 -16.21
N LYS A 367 -6.39 12.43 -16.21
CA LYS A 367 -7.64 13.02 -15.72
C LYS A 367 -8.87 12.39 -16.38
N LEU A 368 -9.88 12.06 -15.60
CA LEU A 368 -11.23 11.80 -16.07
C LEU A 368 -12.06 13.08 -15.85
N PRO A 369 -12.76 13.60 -16.88
CA PRO A 369 -13.59 14.79 -16.71
C PRO A 369 -14.65 14.60 -15.62
N ALA A 370 -14.83 15.61 -14.77
CA ALA A 370 -15.76 15.53 -13.65
C ALA A 370 -17.22 15.36 -14.08
N ASP A 371 -17.61 15.88 -15.23
CA ASP A 371 -18.94 15.68 -15.80
C ASP A 371 -19.22 14.22 -16.11
N ILE A 372 -18.26 13.46 -16.65
CA ILE A 372 -18.39 12.02 -16.89
C ILE A 372 -18.59 11.27 -15.57
N ILE A 373 -17.86 11.65 -14.53
CA ILE A 373 -17.99 11.04 -13.20
C ILE A 373 -19.39 11.35 -12.64
N LYS A 374 -19.85 12.60 -12.76
CA LYS A 374 -21.19 13.03 -12.34
C LYS A 374 -22.29 12.26 -13.06
N GLU A 375 -22.25 12.22 -14.40
CA GLU A 375 -23.23 11.49 -15.21
C GLU A 375 -23.29 10.00 -14.82
N THR A 376 -22.13 9.40 -14.54
CA THR A 376 -22.06 7.99 -14.09
C THR A 376 -22.72 7.81 -12.72
N PHE A 377 -22.51 8.72 -11.75
CA PHE A 377 -23.23 8.66 -10.47
C PHE A 377 -24.72 8.84 -10.66
N GLU A 378 -25.17 9.83 -11.43
CA GLU A 378 -26.58 10.12 -11.67
C GLU A 378 -27.32 9.00 -12.43
N ALA A 379 -26.59 8.17 -13.18
CA ALA A 379 -27.14 6.95 -13.80
C ALA A 379 -27.49 5.86 -12.76
N HIS A 380 -26.77 5.82 -11.64
CA HIS A 380 -26.92 4.76 -10.63
C HIS A 380 -27.68 5.22 -9.35
N ILE A 381 -27.76 6.52 -9.07
CA ILE A 381 -28.40 7.05 -7.85
C ILE A 381 -29.31 8.24 -8.21
N LYS A 382 -30.51 8.30 -7.58
CA LYS A 382 -31.51 9.35 -7.89
C LYS A 382 -31.74 10.33 -6.75
N ASP A 383 -31.56 9.86 -5.50
CA ASP A 383 -31.97 10.60 -4.31
C ASP A 383 -30.79 11.31 -3.61
N THR A 384 -29.56 11.14 -4.10
CA THR A 384 -28.37 11.77 -3.54
C THR A 384 -27.83 12.83 -4.52
N PRO A 385 -27.77 14.11 -4.16
CA PRO A 385 -27.29 15.16 -5.06
C PRO A 385 -25.80 15.02 -5.35
N VAL A 386 -25.40 15.28 -6.59
CA VAL A 386 -24.02 15.22 -7.08
C VAL A 386 -23.59 16.63 -7.51
N TYR A 387 -22.54 17.15 -6.88
CA TYR A 387 -21.96 18.46 -7.15
C TYR A 387 -20.58 18.31 -7.80
N VAL A 388 -20.28 19.12 -8.81
CA VAL A 388 -18.98 19.16 -9.49
C VAL A 388 -18.19 20.36 -9.01
N PHE A 389 -16.90 20.16 -8.79
CA PHE A 389 -15.94 21.20 -8.43
C PHE A 389 -14.73 21.14 -9.36
N GLU A 390 -14.17 22.28 -9.71
CA GLU A 390 -13.04 22.39 -10.62
C GLU A 390 -11.74 21.91 -9.97
N SER A 391 -11.65 21.95 -8.64
CA SER A 391 -10.49 21.49 -7.87
C SER A 391 -10.88 20.94 -6.50
N VAL A 392 -9.94 20.23 -5.88
CA VAL A 392 -10.09 19.73 -4.50
C VAL A 392 -10.22 20.90 -3.53
N GLU A 393 -9.44 21.97 -3.70
CA GLU A 393 -9.49 23.16 -2.87
C GLU A 393 -10.88 23.82 -2.90
N GLU A 394 -11.52 23.86 -4.06
CA GLU A 394 -12.88 24.38 -4.19
C GLU A 394 -13.89 23.51 -3.45
N ALA A 395 -13.81 22.20 -3.62
CA ALA A 395 -14.65 21.25 -2.90
C ALA A 395 -14.47 21.36 -1.38
N MET A 396 -13.21 21.47 -0.92
CA MET A 396 -12.87 21.61 0.49
C MET A 396 -13.32 22.95 1.09
N LYS A 397 -13.37 24.04 0.31
CA LYS A 397 -13.97 25.33 0.75
C LYS A 397 -15.48 25.21 0.98
N LYS A 398 -16.17 24.29 0.30
CA LYS A 398 -17.61 24.03 0.45
C LYS A 398 -17.93 23.00 1.52
N TRP A 399 -16.93 22.33 2.06
CA TRP A 399 -17.11 21.39 3.15
C TRP A 399 -17.60 22.10 4.42
N ASP A 400 -18.68 21.60 4.99
CA ASP A 400 -19.36 22.18 6.16
C ASP A 400 -18.87 21.58 7.50
N ASN A 401 -17.70 20.94 7.51
CA ASN A 401 -17.08 20.25 8.65
C ASN A 401 -17.89 19.07 9.23
N ARG A 402 -18.96 18.63 8.55
CA ARG A 402 -19.60 17.34 8.87
C ARG A 402 -18.80 16.20 8.28
N LEU A 403 -19.14 14.98 8.71
CA LEU A 403 -18.43 13.78 8.26
C LEU A 403 -18.31 13.72 6.73
N MET A 404 -17.07 13.57 6.27
CA MET A 404 -16.70 13.42 4.87
C MET A 404 -15.75 12.24 4.70
N PHE A 405 -15.96 11.51 3.62
CA PHE A 405 -15.04 10.50 3.13
C PHE A 405 -14.53 10.91 1.76
N ALA A 406 -13.21 10.94 1.55
CA ALA A 406 -12.58 11.19 0.26
C ALA A 406 -11.93 9.90 -0.26
N THR A 407 -12.28 9.46 -1.48
CA THR A 407 -11.77 8.22 -2.06
C THR A 407 -11.80 8.21 -3.59
N GLY A 408 -11.17 7.20 -4.19
CA GLY A 408 -11.14 6.93 -5.64
C GLY A 408 -9.75 7.06 -6.27
N SER A 409 -8.81 7.74 -5.60
CA SER A 409 -7.44 7.91 -6.09
C SER A 409 -6.48 8.24 -4.95
N LEU A 410 -5.23 7.74 -5.03
CA LEU A 410 -4.15 8.20 -4.16
C LEU A 410 -3.79 9.68 -4.41
N TYR A 411 -3.94 10.16 -5.65
CA TYR A 411 -3.73 11.58 -5.94
C TYR A 411 -4.73 12.47 -5.19
N LEU A 412 -5.99 12.01 -5.06
CA LEU A 412 -6.99 12.76 -4.29
C LEU A 412 -6.60 12.88 -2.82
N VAL A 413 -6.00 11.84 -2.23
CA VAL A 413 -5.54 11.89 -0.84
C VAL A 413 -4.49 13.00 -0.65
N GLY A 414 -3.45 13.04 -1.49
CA GLY A 414 -2.44 14.09 -1.44
C GLY A 414 -3.00 15.50 -1.71
N ASP A 415 -3.95 15.62 -2.69
CA ASP A 415 -4.59 16.91 -2.98
C ASP A 415 -5.45 17.41 -1.81
N VAL A 416 -6.14 16.51 -1.08
CA VAL A 416 -6.91 16.87 0.13
C VAL A 416 -5.99 17.34 1.24
N ASP A 417 -4.86 16.66 1.46
CA ASP A 417 -3.90 17.03 2.50
C ASP A 417 -3.32 18.43 2.24
N ARG A 418 -2.85 18.70 1.01
CA ARG A 418 -2.38 20.03 0.60
C ARG A 418 -3.44 21.12 0.72
N ALA A 419 -4.70 20.81 0.40
CA ALA A 419 -5.81 21.78 0.53
C ALA A 419 -6.10 22.14 1.99
N LEU A 420 -5.79 21.26 2.94
CA LEU A 420 -5.90 21.53 4.37
C LEU A 420 -4.75 22.42 4.88
N GLU A 421 -3.50 22.13 4.48
CA GLU A 421 -2.33 22.95 4.84
C GLU A 421 -2.45 24.40 4.33
N GLY A 422 -2.95 24.57 3.08
CA GLY A 422 -3.22 25.89 2.51
C GLY A 422 -4.28 26.70 3.25
N LYS A 423 -5.18 26.06 4.02
CA LYS A 423 -6.15 26.75 4.89
C LYS A 423 -5.54 27.23 6.19
N GLU A 424 -4.55 26.52 6.75
CA GLU A 424 -3.88 26.90 8.00
C GLU A 424 -3.02 28.16 7.80
N ASN A 425 -2.36 28.29 6.65
CA ASN A 425 -1.53 29.44 6.31
C ASN A 425 -2.32 30.72 5.99
N ASN A 426 -3.66 30.67 5.88
CA ASN A 426 -4.52 31.83 5.62
C ASN A 426 -5.28 32.34 6.86
N HIS A 427 -5.00 31.81 8.05
CA HIS A 427 -5.62 32.19 9.33
C HIS A 427 -4.64 32.81 10.34
N ASP A 428 -3.37 33.07 9.95
CA ASP A 428 -2.37 33.82 10.73
C ASP A 428 -2.30 35.31 10.30
#